data_125838ad1848c2836690bc62796280fb
#
_entry.id   125838ad1848c2836690bc62796280fb
#
_cell.length_a   1.000
_cell.length_b   1.000
_cell.length_c   1.000
_cell.angle_alpha   90.00
_cell.angle_beta   90.00
_cell.angle_gamma   90.00
#
_symmetry.space_group_name_H-M   'P 1'
#
loop_
_entity.id
_entity.type
_entity.pdbx_description
1 polymer ?
#
loop_
_entity_poly.entity_id
_entity_poly.type
_entity_poly.pdbx_seq_one_letter_code
_entity_poly.pdbx_strand_id
1 'polypeptide(L)'
;MTFRIGIDIGGTFTDFTVVDDDGAVTLWKEDSTPEQPVQAIERGIAAVANVLDCEITEFLHSVDLFVHGSTIATNAVIQRSGPRIGLLCTEGFRDIIHLRDGFKPERFNIHLPHPVEFVDRYLRLGVRGRINQNGEVTEALSEPDIR
;
A
#
# COMPACT_ATOMS: atom_id res chain seq x y z
N MET A 1 2.37 10.79 31.76
CA MET A 1 2.47 9.46 31.14
C MET A 1 2.32 9.67 29.66
N THR A 2 3.30 9.23 28.86
CA THR A 2 3.23 9.34 27.41
C THR A 2 3.04 7.97 26.77
N PHE A 3 2.43 7.93 25.59
CA PHE A 3 2.13 6.69 24.89
C PHE A 3 2.72 6.70 23.49
N ARG A 4 3.08 5.53 23.01
CA ARG A 4 3.46 5.27 21.61
C ARG A 4 2.46 4.29 21.03
N ILE A 5 1.87 4.64 19.88
CA ILE A 5 0.83 3.82 19.25
C ILE A 5 1.35 3.29 17.92
N GLY A 6 1.22 1.97 17.74
CA GLY A 6 1.34 1.29 16.46
C GLY A 6 -0.03 0.78 16.02
N ILE A 7 -0.43 1.06 14.76
CA ILE A 7 -1.67 0.56 14.16
C ILE A 7 -1.32 -0.20 12.88
N ASP A 8 -1.78 -1.45 12.77
CA ASP A 8 -1.71 -2.21 11.52
C ASP A 8 -3.11 -2.41 10.95
N ILE A 9 -3.34 -1.80 9.79
CA ILE A 9 -4.63 -1.80 9.10
C ILE A 9 -4.66 -2.95 8.10
N GLY A 10 -5.22 -4.07 8.52
CA GLY A 10 -5.45 -5.23 7.66
C GLY A 10 -6.81 -5.20 6.95
N GLY A 11 -7.04 -6.18 6.08
CA GLY A 11 -8.31 -6.31 5.35
C GLY A 11 -9.48 -6.78 6.22
N THR A 12 -9.21 -7.51 7.31
CA THR A 12 -10.23 -8.08 8.20
C THR A 12 -10.21 -7.41 9.56
N PHE A 13 -9.03 -7.20 10.12
CA PHE A 13 -8.82 -6.61 11.43
C PHE A 13 -7.83 -5.45 11.36
N THR A 14 -8.01 -4.51 12.26
CA THR A 14 -7.06 -3.43 12.55
C THR A 14 -6.50 -3.70 13.94
N ASP A 15 -5.21 -3.94 14.02
CA ASP A 15 -4.49 -4.27 15.25
C ASP A 15 -3.85 -3.01 15.84
N PHE A 16 -3.96 -2.86 17.16
CA PHE A 16 -3.39 -1.73 17.91
C PHE A 16 -2.39 -2.24 18.91
N THR A 17 -1.26 -1.58 18.98
CA THR A 17 -0.23 -1.78 20.00
C THR A 17 0.06 -0.44 20.66
N VAL A 18 -0.17 -0.33 21.95
CA VAL A 18 0.11 0.88 22.72
C VAL A 18 1.16 0.55 23.79
N VAL A 19 2.19 1.35 23.83
CA VAL A 19 3.30 1.21 24.80
C VAL A 19 3.39 2.48 25.63
N ASP A 20 3.41 2.35 26.94
CA ASP A 20 3.59 3.46 27.88
C ASP A 20 5.07 3.73 28.20
N ASP A 21 5.33 4.73 29.06
CA ASP A 21 6.68 5.11 29.50
C ASP A 21 7.40 4.02 30.31
N ASP A 22 6.66 3.15 30.98
CA ASP A 22 7.19 2.04 31.79
C ASP A 22 7.46 0.79 30.93
N GLY A 23 7.08 0.83 29.63
CA GLY A 23 7.22 -0.26 28.69
C GLY A 23 6.11 -1.30 28.77
N ALA A 24 5.02 -1.01 29.50
CA ALA A 24 3.83 -1.88 29.47
C ALA A 24 3.14 -1.80 28.12
N VAL A 25 2.69 -2.95 27.61
CA VAL A 25 2.10 -3.08 26.28
C VAL A 25 0.62 -3.43 26.41
N THR A 26 -0.21 -2.58 25.82
CA THR A 26 -1.65 -2.83 25.65
C THR A 26 -1.92 -3.18 24.19
N LEU A 27 -2.57 -4.32 23.96
CA LEU A 27 -2.97 -4.78 22.63
C LEU A 27 -4.49 -4.68 22.50
N TRP A 28 -4.92 -4.21 21.32
CA TRP A 28 -6.33 -4.19 20.95
C TRP A 28 -6.50 -4.62 19.51
N LYS A 29 -7.64 -5.21 19.21
CA LYS A 29 -8.03 -5.65 17.87
C LYS A 29 -9.44 -5.18 17.57
N GLU A 30 -9.61 -4.51 16.44
CA GLU A 30 -10.90 -3.99 15.96
C GLU A 30 -11.22 -4.59 14.59
N ASP A 31 -12.49 -4.79 14.28
CA ASP A 31 -12.91 -5.17 12.94
C ASP A 31 -12.63 -4.05 11.95
N SER A 32 -11.93 -4.36 10.87
CA SER A 32 -11.66 -3.39 9.82
C SER A 32 -12.93 -2.98 9.08
N THR A 33 -12.94 -1.73 8.63
CA THR A 33 -13.96 -1.16 7.75
C THR A 33 -13.32 -0.84 6.41
N PRO A 34 -13.22 -1.78 5.46
CA PRO A 34 -12.43 -1.60 4.23
C PRO A 34 -12.84 -0.40 3.39
N GLU A 35 -14.13 -0.04 3.38
CA GLU A 35 -14.65 1.13 2.65
C GLU A 35 -14.35 2.46 3.37
N GLN A 36 -14.18 2.44 4.68
CA GLN A 36 -13.89 3.60 5.53
C GLN A 36 -12.91 3.25 6.64
N PRO A 37 -11.61 3.03 6.33
CA PRO A 37 -10.63 2.53 7.30
C PRO A 37 -10.47 3.41 8.56
N VAL A 38 -10.75 4.69 8.44
CA VAL A 38 -10.69 5.66 9.55
C VAL A 38 -11.67 5.30 10.68
N GLN A 39 -12.84 4.75 10.37
CA GLN A 39 -13.81 4.36 11.40
C GLN A 39 -13.29 3.26 12.33
N ALA A 40 -12.59 2.26 11.79
CA ALA A 40 -11.98 1.22 12.60
C ALA A 40 -10.88 1.80 13.51
N ILE A 41 -10.11 2.77 13.01
CA ILE A 41 -9.08 3.46 13.78
C ILE A 41 -9.73 4.24 14.94
N GLU A 42 -10.78 5.03 14.68
CA GLU A 42 -11.47 5.82 15.69
C GLU A 42 -12.07 4.93 16.79
N ARG A 43 -12.74 3.83 16.42
CA ARG A 43 -13.28 2.86 17.40
C ARG A 43 -12.19 2.21 18.22
N GLY A 44 -11.10 1.79 17.59
CA GLY A 44 -9.98 1.15 18.29
C GLY A 44 -9.27 2.11 19.25
N ILE A 45 -9.06 3.36 18.84
CA ILE A 45 -8.50 4.39 19.75
C ILE A 45 -9.40 4.63 20.93
N ALA A 46 -10.71 4.75 20.74
CA ALA A 46 -11.68 4.92 21.82
C ALA A 46 -11.69 3.71 22.77
N ALA A 47 -11.64 2.50 22.22
CA ALA A 47 -11.58 1.27 23.00
C ALA A 47 -10.30 1.17 23.85
N VAL A 48 -9.15 1.52 23.26
CA VAL A 48 -7.87 1.55 23.98
C VAL A 48 -7.89 2.59 25.10
N ALA A 49 -8.40 3.79 24.86
CA ALA A 49 -8.53 4.83 25.88
C ALA A 49 -9.39 4.33 27.06
N ASN A 50 -10.51 3.64 26.79
CA ASN A 50 -11.34 3.02 27.81
C ASN A 50 -10.59 1.92 28.60
N VAL A 51 -9.79 1.08 27.93
CA VAL A 51 -8.98 0.04 28.61
C VAL A 51 -7.94 0.67 29.54
N LEU A 52 -7.41 1.83 29.16
CA LEU A 52 -6.43 2.60 29.94
C LEU A 52 -7.09 3.52 31.00
N ASP A 53 -8.42 3.48 31.13
CA ASP A 53 -9.21 4.29 32.04
C ASP A 53 -8.94 5.79 31.92
N CYS A 54 -8.87 6.29 30.69
CA CYS A 54 -8.65 7.69 30.37
C CYS A 54 -9.60 8.22 29.30
N GLU A 55 -9.86 9.53 29.33
CA GLU A 55 -10.63 10.21 28.30
C GLU A 55 -9.87 10.21 26.99
N ILE A 56 -10.59 10.00 25.87
CA ILE A 56 -9.99 9.89 24.52
C ILE A 56 -9.15 11.12 24.14
N THR A 57 -9.61 12.31 24.52
CA THR A 57 -8.89 13.56 24.23
C THR A 57 -7.59 13.64 25.01
N GLU A 58 -7.60 13.24 26.29
CA GLU A 58 -6.43 13.19 27.15
C GLU A 58 -5.43 12.14 26.67
N PHE A 59 -5.92 10.95 26.30
CA PHE A 59 -5.12 9.90 25.69
C PHE A 59 -4.40 10.41 24.44
N LEU A 60 -5.12 11.01 23.48
CA LEU A 60 -4.53 11.51 22.24
C LEU A 60 -3.50 12.62 22.47
N HIS A 61 -3.73 13.49 23.46
CA HIS A 61 -2.74 14.53 23.82
C HIS A 61 -1.46 13.94 24.46
N SER A 62 -1.55 12.76 25.03
CA SER A 62 -0.40 12.08 25.66
C SER A 62 0.39 11.18 24.70
N VAL A 63 -0.05 11.04 23.44
CA VAL A 63 0.66 10.27 22.41
C VAL A 63 1.82 11.09 21.84
N ASP A 64 3.06 10.60 22.01
CA ASP A 64 4.26 11.22 21.47
C ASP A 64 4.71 10.63 20.13
N LEU A 65 4.28 9.39 19.84
CA LEU A 65 4.59 8.70 18.59
C LEU A 65 3.40 7.92 18.09
N PHE A 66 3.01 8.20 16.85
CA PHE A 66 1.97 7.48 16.14
C PHE A 66 2.54 6.86 14.86
N VAL A 67 2.50 5.54 14.76
CA VAL A 67 2.98 4.80 13.59
C VAL A 67 1.85 3.96 13.05
N HIS A 68 1.60 4.02 11.76
CA HIS A 68 0.64 3.11 11.14
C HIS A 68 1.25 2.39 9.93
N GLY A 69 0.86 1.12 9.77
CA GLY A 69 1.06 0.30 8.61
C GLY A 69 -0.28 -0.03 7.95
N SER A 70 -0.25 -0.42 6.70
CA SER A 70 -1.44 -0.90 6.01
C SER A 70 -1.08 -1.92 4.95
N THR A 71 -1.80 -3.03 4.93
CA THR A 71 -1.70 -4.06 3.88
C THR A 71 -2.76 -3.91 2.80
N ILE A 72 -3.56 -2.83 2.82
CA ILE A 72 -4.67 -2.61 1.87
C ILE A 72 -4.17 -2.67 0.42
N ALA A 73 -3.08 -1.95 0.11
CA ALA A 73 -2.52 -1.94 -1.24
C ALA A 73 -1.98 -3.33 -1.65
N THR A 74 -1.29 -4.02 -0.75
CA THR A 74 -0.79 -5.37 -0.97
C THR A 74 -1.95 -6.34 -1.22
N ASN A 75 -3.00 -6.25 -0.41
CA ASN A 75 -4.20 -7.08 -0.56
C ASN A 75 -4.91 -6.80 -1.89
N ALA A 76 -5.05 -5.53 -2.30
CA ALA A 76 -5.61 -5.16 -3.59
C ALA A 76 -4.82 -5.78 -4.76
N VAL A 77 -3.48 -5.78 -4.68
CA VAL A 77 -2.61 -6.40 -5.68
C VAL A 77 -2.78 -7.92 -5.71
N ILE A 78 -2.77 -8.58 -4.55
CA ILE A 78 -2.90 -10.05 -4.44
C ILE A 78 -4.27 -10.50 -4.93
N GLN A 79 -5.33 -9.82 -4.51
CA GLN A 79 -6.72 -10.14 -4.87
C GLN A 79 -7.10 -9.65 -6.27
N ARG A 80 -6.24 -8.83 -6.90
CA ARG A 80 -6.52 -8.15 -8.18
C ARG A 80 -7.83 -7.35 -8.12
N SER A 81 -8.11 -6.78 -6.97
CA SER A 81 -9.28 -5.94 -6.71
C SER A 81 -8.85 -4.48 -6.73
N GLY A 82 -9.62 -3.65 -7.40
CA GLY A 82 -9.32 -2.22 -7.48
C GLY A 82 -9.93 -1.56 -8.72
N PRO A 83 -9.77 -0.25 -8.85
CA PRO A 83 -10.20 0.47 -10.02
C PRO A 83 -9.38 0.08 -11.25
N ARG A 84 -9.94 0.34 -12.43
CA ARG A 84 -9.20 0.21 -13.68
C ARG A 84 -8.09 1.25 -13.72
N ILE A 85 -6.86 0.80 -13.95
CA ILE A 85 -5.66 1.65 -13.97
C ILE A 85 -5.01 1.68 -15.35
N GLY A 86 -4.35 2.79 -15.65
CA GLY A 86 -3.45 2.92 -16.80
C GLY A 86 -1.99 2.92 -16.34
N LEU A 87 -1.08 2.59 -17.24
CA LEU A 87 0.36 2.64 -17.02
C LEU A 87 1.00 3.61 -18.03
N LEU A 88 1.69 4.62 -17.51
CA LEU A 88 2.60 5.43 -18.28
C LEU A 88 4.02 4.90 -18.07
N CYS A 89 4.74 4.65 -19.14
CA CYS A 89 6.11 4.17 -19.09
C CYS A 89 6.94 4.83 -20.19
N THR A 90 8.26 4.74 -20.09
CA THR A 90 9.15 5.18 -21.17
C THR A 90 8.76 4.50 -22.47
N GLU A 91 8.72 5.27 -23.57
CA GLU A 91 8.44 4.76 -24.92
C GLU A 91 9.35 3.56 -25.23
N GLY A 92 8.75 2.52 -25.84
CA GLY A 92 9.42 1.24 -26.11
C GLY A 92 9.37 0.23 -24.95
N PHE A 93 8.97 0.61 -23.73
CA PHE A 93 8.98 -0.27 -22.55
C PHE A 93 7.59 -0.73 -22.06
N ARG A 94 6.53 -0.47 -22.83
CA ARG A 94 5.15 -0.81 -22.40
C ARG A 94 4.89 -2.29 -22.14
N ASP A 95 5.71 -3.18 -22.70
CA ASP A 95 5.54 -4.63 -22.54
C ASP A 95 6.42 -5.22 -21.42
N ILE A 96 7.10 -4.38 -20.61
CA ILE A 96 7.97 -4.83 -19.52
C ILE A 96 7.23 -5.66 -18.47
N ILE A 97 5.99 -5.28 -18.12
CA ILE A 97 5.18 -6.04 -17.17
C ILE A 97 4.67 -7.37 -17.74
N HIS A 98 4.61 -7.50 -19.06
CA HIS A 98 4.30 -8.74 -19.76
C HIS A 98 5.50 -9.66 -19.84
N LEU A 99 6.66 -9.11 -20.18
CA LEU A 99 7.91 -9.86 -20.30
C LEU A 99 8.42 -10.33 -18.93
N ARG A 100 8.17 -9.55 -17.88
CA ARG A 100 8.65 -9.81 -16.51
C ARG A 100 10.18 -10.01 -16.51
N ASP A 101 10.67 -11.06 -15.85
CA ASP A 101 12.07 -11.53 -15.86
C ASP A 101 12.38 -12.54 -16.98
N GLY A 102 11.40 -12.80 -17.86
CA GLY A 102 11.52 -13.76 -18.97
C GLY A 102 11.46 -15.22 -18.54
N PHE A 103 11.26 -15.49 -17.25
CA PHE A 103 11.21 -16.86 -16.75
C PHE A 103 9.91 -17.56 -17.17
N LYS A 104 10.04 -18.77 -17.73
CA LYS A 104 8.94 -19.67 -18.04
C LYS A 104 8.99 -20.88 -17.10
N PRO A 105 7.97 -21.14 -16.28
CA PRO A 105 7.95 -22.31 -15.39
C PRO A 105 8.02 -23.63 -16.16
N GLU A 106 7.39 -23.68 -17.35
CA GLU A 106 7.41 -24.84 -18.26
C GLU A 106 8.01 -24.42 -19.61
N ARG A 107 9.33 -24.49 -19.72
CA ARG A 107 10.09 -23.95 -20.87
C ARG A 107 9.63 -24.46 -22.24
N PHE A 108 9.26 -25.73 -22.34
CA PHE A 108 8.88 -26.40 -23.58
C PHE A 108 7.37 -26.50 -23.82
N ASN A 109 6.55 -26.00 -22.88
CA ASN A 109 5.10 -25.97 -23.06
C ASN A 109 4.70 -24.77 -23.91
N ILE A 110 4.44 -25.02 -25.19
CA ILE A 110 3.99 -24.00 -26.15
C ILE A 110 2.56 -23.50 -25.89
N HIS A 111 1.78 -24.24 -25.11
CA HIS A 111 0.40 -23.93 -24.75
C HIS A 111 0.31 -23.22 -23.40
N LEU A 112 1.43 -22.96 -22.74
CA LEU A 112 1.44 -22.25 -21.46
C LEU A 112 0.78 -20.86 -21.63
N PRO A 113 -0.33 -20.58 -20.95
CA PRO A 113 -0.97 -19.28 -21.06
C PRO A 113 -0.08 -18.18 -20.51
N HIS A 114 -0.20 -17.00 -21.11
CA HIS A 114 0.45 -15.81 -20.54
C HIS A 114 -0.10 -15.52 -19.15
N PRO A 115 0.74 -15.04 -18.23
CA PRO A 115 0.27 -14.59 -16.93
C PRO A 115 -0.77 -13.47 -17.10
N VAL A 116 -1.79 -13.50 -16.26
CA VAL A 116 -2.78 -12.41 -16.22
C VAL A 116 -2.07 -11.11 -15.82
N GLU A 117 -2.20 -10.10 -16.63
CA GLU A 117 -1.55 -8.80 -16.42
C GLU A 117 -2.38 -7.91 -15.47
N PHE A 118 -1.72 -6.98 -14.78
CA PHE A 118 -2.38 -6.00 -13.91
C PHE A 118 -3.00 -4.85 -14.68
N VAL A 119 -2.42 -4.54 -15.84
CA VAL A 119 -2.86 -3.45 -16.72
C VAL A 119 -2.97 -4.00 -18.12
N ASP A 120 -4.15 -3.90 -18.71
CA ASP A 120 -4.37 -4.33 -20.09
C ASP A 120 -3.45 -3.57 -21.04
N ARG A 121 -2.98 -4.25 -22.09
CA ARG A 121 -1.98 -3.70 -23.02
C ARG A 121 -2.40 -2.37 -23.65
N TYR A 122 -3.68 -2.18 -23.93
CA TYR A 122 -4.20 -0.93 -24.53
C TYR A 122 -4.27 0.24 -23.54
N LEU A 123 -4.12 -0.02 -22.23
CA LEU A 123 -4.01 0.99 -21.18
C LEU A 123 -2.55 1.32 -20.80
N ARG A 124 -1.58 0.79 -21.55
CA ARG A 124 -0.16 1.06 -21.35
C ARG A 124 0.29 2.02 -22.43
N LEU A 125 0.64 3.22 -22.05
CA LEU A 125 1.05 4.27 -22.98
C LEU A 125 2.53 4.57 -22.80
N GLY A 126 3.25 4.66 -23.92
CA GLY A 126 4.64 5.10 -23.95
C GLY A 126 4.71 6.62 -23.93
N VAL A 127 5.61 7.14 -23.10
CA VAL A 127 5.92 8.56 -22.99
C VAL A 127 7.39 8.74 -23.34
N ARG A 128 7.71 9.65 -24.24
CA ARG A 128 9.10 10.00 -24.58
C ARG A 128 9.76 10.67 -23.41
N GLY A 129 10.96 10.25 -23.10
CA GLY A 129 11.77 10.71 -22.00
C GLY A 129 12.67 9.58 -21.50
N ARG A 130 13.93 9.90 -21.16
CA ARG A 130 14.88 8.88 -20.73
C ARG A 130 15.86 9.40 -19.70
N ILE A 131 16.04 8.60 -18.65
CA ILE A 131 17.10 8.77 -17.68
C ILE A 131 18.03 7.55 -17.79
N ASN A 132 19.34 7.78 -17.85
CA ASN A 132 20.33 6.71 -17.92
C ASN A 132 20.67 6.13 -16.54
N GLN A 133 21.55 5.14 -16.51
CA GLN A 133 21.96 4.45 -15.27
C GLN A 133 22.71 5.34 -14.27
N ASN A 134 23.22 6.49 -14.70
CA ASN A 134 23.92 7.46 -13.84
C ASN A 134 22.96 8.52 -13.26
N GLY A 135 21.66 8.46 -13.59
CA GLY A 135 20.67 9.46 -13.20
C GLY A 135 20.64 10.70 -14.11
N GLU A 136 21.34 10.68 -15.23
CA GLU A 136 21.36 11.82 -16.17
C GLU A 136 20.16 11.73 -17.13
N VAL A 137 19.51 12.87 -17.36
CA VAL A 137 18.43 12.99 -18.35
C VAL A 137 19.05 13.03 -19.74
N THR A 138 18.91 11.92 -20.50
CA THR A 138 19.39 11.81 -21.87
C THR A 138 18.33 12.25 -22.89
N GLU A 139 17.06 12.21 -22.51
CA GLU A 139 15.94 12.73 -23.27
C GLU A 139 14.94 13.38 -22.31
N ALA A 140 14.57 14.62 -22.55
CA ALA A 140 13.62 15.35 -21.73
C ALA A 140 12.22 14.72 -21.83
N LEU A 141 11.48 14.74 -20.72
CA LEU A 141 10.11 14.23 -20.67
C LEU A 141 9.20 15.03 -21.62
N SER A 142 8.49 14.33 -22.48
CA SER A 142 7.53 14.94 -23.41
C SER A 142 6.20 15.24 -22.72
N GLU A 143 5.96 16.48 -22.36
CA GLU A 143 4.67 16.90 -21.78
C GLU A 143 3.47 16.63 -22.72
N PRO A 144 3.57 16.78 -24.05
CA PRO A 144 2.47 16.45 -24.95
C PRO A 144 2.02 14.99 -24.91
N ASP A 145 2.94 14.06 -24.59
CA ASP A 145 2.63 12.63 -24.55
C ASP A 145 1.87 12.25 -23.23
N ILE A 146 1.81 13.17 -22.25
CA ILE A 146 1.16 12.96 -20.95
C ILE A 146 -0.29 13.51 -20.96
N ARG A 147 -0.61 14.40 -21.90
CA ARG A 147 -1.94 15.04 -22.06
C ARG A 147 -2.85 14.24 -22.97
#